data_93258f13289516ece34f768baa737d75
#
_entry.id   93258f13289516ece34f768baa737d75
#
_cell.length_a   1.000
_cell.length_b   1.000
_cell.length_c   1.000
_cell.angle_alpha   90.00
_cell.angle_beta   90.00
_cell.angle_gamma   90.00
#
_symmetry.space_group_name_H-M   'P 1'
#
loop_
_entity.id
_entity.type
_entity.pdbx_description
1 polymer ?
#
loop_
_entity_poly.entity_id
_entity_poly.type
_entity_poly.pdbx_seq_one_letter_code
_entity_poly.pdbx_strand_id
1 'polypeptide(L)'
;MHQKPSLTDLLTADVNRMCDVIRGSKFVALLLPDNVSSRREEWGQRMWTLPEGLLAPGDIRICTWNGKNDYEVRTMGKVEMTSEYWNDESDVAPARILAEHYAGTITLSRLELLSTAITALSHRVSSQDFTGADMAYAFMGLLHYRIEPDVTDDIFQVVARLSLANDNDRLIERMVAMFPIPTVDIRDLFKVLGEMDQYKTHLWDVEPRCEVVGVGDEPNTVILNECRAVPIRWKRFPRMSYKRHQGMKKMIAELAVRSGVFWIVTGWSLAFTYAPFFISGSNPNKLYIYLVGIIVIFFGVGLLLACLAPHAVLRLFGGAVLESAPHLVGLEGTMPIAQLEKMIFGDSQGRLTYEPSSTPFGLDNRAPELRLSREPAWIRDSRPDNASPPILQNHHIFTLVDTGNLTVSIFQARKPPTVALICGAEGGMLRAVLCSWRFANDCLYKETVIRVQTSTWEQTKLAGWLKVSLESQGDLI
;
A
#
# COMPACT_ATOMS: atom_id res chain seq x y z
N MET A 1 -1.17 27.65 -40.34
CA MET A 1 -2.62 27.60 -40.48
C MET A 1 -3.20 27.41 -39.10
N HIS A 2 -3.77 28.44 -38.48
CA HIS A 2 -4.48 28.29 -37.21
C HIS A 2 -5.82 27.64 -37.51
N GLN A 3 -5.99 26.37 -37.11
CA GLN A 3 -7.33 25.78 -37.10
C GLN A 3 -8.23 26.62 -36.18
N LYS A 4 -9.41 26.97 -36.63
CA LYS A 4 -10.42 27.57 -35.76
C LYS A 4 -10.75 26.57 -34.66
N PRO A 5 -10.74 26.99 -33.36
CA PRO A 5 -11.11 26.11 -32.28
C PRO A 5 -12.49 25.53 -32.51
N SER A 6 -12.68 24.28 -32.16
CA SER A 6 -14.02 23.64 -32.22
C SER A 6 -14.97 24.31 -31.21
N LEU A 7 -16.28 24.15 -31.39
CA LEU A 7 -17.24 24.64 -30.40
C LEU A 7 -17.00 24.04 -29.01
N THR A 8 -16.57 22.79 -28.97
CA THR A 8 -16.20 22.07 -27.76
C THR A 8 -15.00 22.70 -27.07
N ASP A 9 -13.95 23.07 -27.83
CA ASP A 9 -12.75 23.73 -27.27
C ASP A 9 -13.08 25.11 -26.68
N LEU A 10 -13.99 25.85 -27.30
CA LEU A 10 -14.45 27.14 -26.81
C LEU A 10 -15.26 26.98 -25.50
N LEU A 11 -16.18 26.01 -25.44
CA LEU A 11 -16.97 25.72 -24.24
C LEU A 11 -16.07 25.31 -23.08
N THR A 12 -15.09 24.44 -23.34
CA THR A 12 -14.12 23.99 -22.34
C THR A 12 -13.29 25.16 -21.80
N ALA A 13 -12.85 26.07 -22.66
CA ALA A 13 -12.10 27.26 -22.27
C ALA A 13 -12.95 28.23 -21.42
N ASP A 14 -14.23 28.41 -21.77
CA ASP A 14 -15.11 29.30 -21.03
C ASP A 14 -15.47 28.74 -19.65
N VAL A 15 -15.76 27.43 -19.55
CA VAL A 15 -16.01 26.76 -18.27
C VAL A 15 -14.79 26.82 -17.38
N ASN A 16 -13.58 26.61 -17.91
CA ASN A 16 -12.34 26.73 -17.15
C ASN A 16 -12.12 28.13 -16.55
N ARG A 17 -12.63 29.18 -17.22
CA ARG A 17 -12.55 30.57 -16.73
C ARG A 17 -13.68 30.98 -15.78
N MET A 18 -14.73 30.17 -15.63
CA MET A 18 -15.90 30.51 -14.84
C MET A 18 -15.56 30.89 -13.40
N CYS A 19 -14.66 30.16 -12.77
CA CYS A 19 -14.21 30.46 -11.41
C CYS A 19 -13.46 31.82 -11.30
N ASP A 20 -12.74 32.21 -12.34
CA ASP A 20 -12.06 33.52 -12.38
C ASP A 20 -13.08 34.67 -12.57
N VAL A 21 -14.10 34.42 -13.36
CA VAL A 21 -15.21 35.38 -13.54
C VAL A 21 -15.94 35.61 -12.22
N ILE A 22 -16.22 34.52 -11.46
CA ILE A 22 -16.86 34.62 -10.17
C ILE A 22 -15.97 35.40 -9.18
N ARG A 23 -14.68 35.06 -9.06
CA ARG A 23 -13.74 35.78 -8.18
C ARG A 23 -13.56 37.25 -8.57
N GLY A 24 -13.55 37.55 -9.86
CA GLY A 24 -13.40 38.92 -10.39
C GLY A 24 -14.69 39.73 -10.40
N SER A 25 -15.85 39.10 -10.09
CA SER A 25 -17.12 39.80 -10.07
C SER A 25 -17.19 40.80 -8.90
N LYS A 26 -18.04 41.82 -9.02
CA LYS A 26 -18.29 42.77 -7.94
C LYS A 26 -19.17 42.16 -6.84
N PHE A 27 -20.08 41.27 -7.21
CA PHE A 27 -20.97 40.50 -6.34
C PHE A 27 -21.55 39.32 -7.13
N VAL A 28 -22.00 38.31 -6.40
CA VAL A 28 -22.76 37.18 -6.95
C VAL A 28 -24.21 37.31 -6.50
N ALA A 29 -25.15 37.17 -7.43
CA ALA A 29 -26.57 37.18 -7.15
C ALA A 29 -27.21 35.85 -7.53
N LEU A 30 -27.91 35.25 -6.61
CA LEU A 30 -28.71 34.05 -6.78
C LEU A 30 -30.15 34.46 -7.06
N LEU A 31 -30.69 34.11 -8.24
CA LEU A 31 -32.07 34.39 -8.63
C LEU A 31 -32.91 33.14 -8.39
N LEU A 32 -33.84 33.22 -7.47
CA LEU A 32 -34.80 32.15 -7.17
C LEU A 32 -36.20 32.56 -7.60
N PRO A 33 -36.95 31.70 -8.28
CA PRO A 33 -38.30 32.03 -8.77
C PRO A 33 -39.32 32.21 -7.64
N ASP A 34 -39.06 31.59 -6.46
CA ASP A 34 -39.90 31.69 -5.29
C ASP A 34 -39.06 31.36 -4.03
N ASN A 35 -39.66 31.53 -2.83
CA ASN A 35 -39.00 31.27 -1.56
C ASN A 35 -39.35 29.90 -0.97
N VAL A 36 -39.59 28.91 -1.83
CA VAL A 36 -39.91 27.54 -1.39
C VAL A 36 -38.65 26.83 -0.95
N SER A 37 -38.69 26.18 0.21
CA SER A 37 -37.54 25.49 0.81
C SER A 37 -36.95 24.44 -0.10
N SER A 38 -37.76 23.66 -0.79
CA SER A 38 -37.33 22.63 -1.72
C SER A 38 -36.44 23.14 -2.88
N ARG A 39 -36.64 24.36 -3.32
CA ARG A 39 -35.81 24.95 -4.38
C ARG A 39 -34.47 25.48 -3.88
N ARG A 40 -34.43 25.90 -2.61
CA ARG A 40 -33.17 26.27 -1.96
C ARG A 40 -32.28 25.03 -1.78
N GLU A 41 -32.88 23.95 -1.31
CA GLU A 41 -32.22 22.65 -1.17
C GLU A 41 -31.76 22.13 -2.52
N GLU A 42 -32.62 22.14 -3.55
CA GLU A 42 -32.27 21.73 -4.91
C GLU A 42 -31.10 22.54 -5.48
N TRP A 43 -31.08 23.87 -5.29
CA TRP A 43 -29.94 24.68 -5.70
C TRP A 43 -28.70 24.33 -4.89
N GLY A 44 -28.83 24.19 -3.58
CA GLY A 44 -27.74 23.88 -2.68
C GLY A 44 -27.07 22.52 -2.95
N GLN A 45 -27.81 21.54 -3.45
CA GLN A 45 -27.32 20.20 -3.73
C GLN A 45 -26.57 20.07 -5.06
N ARG A 46 -26.60 21.09 -5.91
CA ARG A 46 -25.86 21.05 -7.19
C ARG A 46 -24.37 21.18 -6.97
N MET A 47 -23.59 20.43 -7.75
CA MET A 47 -22.14 20.42 -7.67
C MET A 47 -21.51 21.81 -7.87
N TRP A 48 -21.99 22.57 -8.87
CA TRP A 48 -21.42 23.85 -9.25
C TRP A 48 -21.74 24.98 -8.29
N THR A 49 -22.87 24.94 -7.61
CA THR A 49 -23.34 26.04 -6.76
C THR A 49 -22.50 26.24 -5.51
N LEU A 50 -21.86 25.18 -5.01
CA LEU A 50 -20.94 25.28 -3.88
C LEU A 50 -19.69 26.10 -4.24
N PRO A 51 -18.90 25.77 -5.30
CA PRO A 51 -17.79 26.61 -5.72
C PRO A 51 -18.21 28.04 -6.08
N GLU A 52 -19.34 28.22 -6.75
CA GLU A 52 -19.86 29.55 -7.11
C GLU A 52 -20.09 30.42 -5.88
N GLY A 53 -20.73 29.89 -4.87
CA GLY A 53 -20.96 30.61 -3.61
C GLY A 53 -19.69 30.85 -2.79
N LEU A 54 -18.83 29.83 -2.71
CA LEU A 54 -17.57 29.93 -1.95
C LEU A 54 -16.61 30.97 -2.53
N LEU A 55 -16.54 31.06 -3.87
CA LEU A 55 -15.64 31.97 -4.59
C LEU A 55 -16.19 33.38 -4.73
N ALA A 56 -17.47 33.61 -4.41
CA ALA A 56 -18.08 34.92 -4.47
C ALA A 56 -17.28 35.95 -3.65
N PRO A 57 -17.02 37.15 -4.18
CA PRO A 57 -16.37 38.19 -3.40
C PRO A 57 -17.36 38.81 -2.38
N GLY A 58 -17.15 38.49 -1.10
CA GLY A 58 -18.03 38.94 -0.03
C GLY A 58 -19.31 38.11 0.11
N ASP A 59 -20.41 38.78 0.51
CA ASP A 59 -21.70 38.16 0.76
C ASP A 59 -22.47 37.93 -0.55
N ILE A 60 -23.30 36.89 -0.57
CA ILE A 60 -24.11 36.49 -1.71
C ILE A 60 -25.46 37.23 -1.63
N ARG A 61 -25.91 37.81 -2.74
CA ARG A 61 -27.23 38.43 -2.85
C ARG A 61 -28.23 37.40 -3.34
N ILE A 62 -29.27 37.17 -2.56
CA ILE A 62 -30.34 36.26 -2.87
C ILE A 62 -31.54 37.08 -3.27
N CYS A 63 -31.97 36.94 -4.52
CA CYS A 63 -33.10 37.62 -5.10
C CYS A 63 -34.23 36.60 -5.32
N THR A 64 -35.28 36.70 -4.51
CA THR A 64 -36.48 35.84 -4.60
C THR A 64 -37.65 36.59 -5.22
N TRP A 65 -38.31 35.94 -6.16
CA TRP A 65 -39.50 36.52 -6.76
C TRP A 65 -40.70 36.48 -5.79
N ASN A 66 -41.31 37.63 -5.51
CA ASN A 66 -42.42 37.74 -4.55
C ASN A 66 -43.82 37.60 -5.19
N GLY A 67 -43.92 37.30 -6.46
CA GLY A 67 -45.19 37.15 -7.18
C GLY A 67 -45.91 38.47 -7.50
N LYS A 68 -45.34 39.63 -7.11
CA LYS A 68 -45.95 40.97 -7.29
C LYS A 68 -45.12 41.88 -8.21
N ASN A 69 -44.46 41.32 -9.20
CA ASN A 69 -43.57 42.01 -10.17
C ASN A 69 -42.31 42.64 -9.50
N ASP A 70 -41.89 42.14 -8.36
CA ASP A 70 -40.69 42.62 -7.67
C ASP A 70 -39.87 41.48 -7.08
N TYR A 71 -38.59 41.74 -6.84
CA TYR A 71 -37.69 40.80 -6.18
C TYR A 71 -37.38 41.27 -4.76
N GLU A 72 -37.55 40.39 -3.81
CA GLU A 72 -37.01 40.57 -2.49
C GLU A 72 -35.51 40.22 -2.49
N VAL A 73 -34.67 41.17 -2.08
CA VAL A 73 -33.19 40.96 -2.05
C VAL A 73 -32.74 40.83 -0.60
N ARG A 74 -32.21 39.66 -0.31
CA ARG A 74 -31.53 39.35 0.98
C ARG A 74 -30.05 39.17 0.73
N THR A 75 -29.19 39.67 1.59
CA THR A 75 -27.75 39.43 1.57
C THR A 75 -27.37 38.43 2.65
N MET A 76 -26.58 37.44 2.29
CA MET A 76 -26.25 36.32 3.17
C MET A 76 -24.76 36.01 3.09
N GLY A 77 -24.12 35.81 4.25
CA GLY A 77 -22.72 35.39 4.36
C GLY A 77 -22.53 33.91 3.99
N LYS A 78 -21.33 33.55 3.60
CA LYS A 78 -20.98 32.16 3.17
C LYS A 78 -21.31 31.13 4.25
N VAL A 79 -20.98 31.41 5.52
CA VAL A 79 -21.26 30.51 6.64
C VAL A 79 -22.78 30.40 6.90
N GLU A 80 -23.51 31.48 6.71
CA GLU A 80 -24.98 31.47 6.85
C GLU A 80 -25.65 30.62 5.78
N MET A 81 -25.07 30.56 4.55
CA MET A 81 -25.53 29.69 3.46
C MET A 81 -25.54 28.21 3.86
N THR A 82 -24.67 27.77 4.75
CA THR A 82 -24.61 26.37 5.21
C THR A 82 -25.80 25.95 6.07
N SER A 83 -26.54 26.88 6.61
CA SER A 83 -27.73 26.59 7.40
C SER A 83 -29.03 26.58 6.59
N GLU A 84 -29.06 27.26 5.44
CA GLU A 84 -30.26 27.40 4.65
C GLU A 84 -30.20 26.73 3.25
N TYR A 85 -29.03 26.68 2.62
CA TYR A 85 -28.83 26.24 1.24
C TYR A 85 -27.95 25.00 1.11
N TRP A 86 -26.91 24.89 1.95
CA TRP A 86 -25.98 23.76 1.97
C TRP A 86 -26.15 22.97 3.26
N ASN A 87 -27.37 22.57 3.56
CA ASN A 87 -27.78 21.97 4.82
C ASN A 87 -28.08 20.47 4.73
N ASP A 88 -27.66 19.81 3.65
CA ASP A 88 -27.76 18.35 3.55
C ASP A 88 -26.95 17.69 4.65
N GLU A 89 -27.56 16.75 5.40
CA GLU A 89 -26.94 16.08 6.53
C GLU A 89 -25.63 15.38 6.15
N SER A 90 -25.50 14.96 4.89
CA SER A 90 -24.35 14.22 4.41
C SER A 90 -23.11 15.10 4.18
N ASP A 91 -23.28 16.37 3.79
CA ASP A 91 -22.19 17.26 3.41
C ASP A 91 -22.15 18.60 4.16
N VAL A 92 -23.07 18.85 5.09
CA VAL A 92 -23.14 20.13 5.83
C VAL A 92 -21.82 20.44 6.57
N ALA A 93 -21.18 19.44 7.17
CA ALA A 93 -19.95 19.66 7.91
C ALA A 93 -18.78 20.08 7.00
N PRO A 94 -18.44 19.36 5.91
CA PRO A 94 -17.40 19.81 4.99
C PRO A 94 -17.74 21.11 4.26
N ALA A 95 -18.99 21.34 3.88
CA ALA A 95 -19.42 22.60 3.27
C ALA A 95 -19.23 23.79 4.22
N ARG A 96 -19.50 23.62 5.52
CA ARG A 96 -19.28 24.64 6.54
C ARG A 96 -17.80 24.95 6.73
N ILE A 97 -16.94 23.96 6.82
CA ILE A 97 -15.49 24.14 6.92
C ILE A 97 -14.96 24.95 5.74
N LEU A 98 -15.41 24.61 4.51
CA LEU A 98 -15.07 25.37 3.31
C LEU A 98 -15.59 26.81 3.38
N ALA A 99 -16.84 27.02 3.82
CA ALA A 99 -17.42 28.34 3.96
C ALA A 99 -16.63 29.21 4.98
N GLU A 100 -16.22 28.63 6.09
CA GLU A 100 -15.39 29.31 7.11
C GLU A 100 -13.99 29.65 6.56
N HIS A 101 -13.41 28.77 5.76
CA HIS A 101 -12.13 29.04 5.08
C HIS A 101 -12.24 30.21 4.09
N TYR A 102 -13.23 30.17 3.21
CA TYR A 102 -13.45 31.23 2.21
C TYR A 102 -14.03 32.53 2.78
N ALA A 103 -14.59 32.48 3.99
CA ALA A 103 -14.95 33.67 4.78
C ALA A 103 -13.73 34.28 5.52
N GLY A 104 -12.59 33.56 5.57
CA GLY A 104 -11.38 34.00 6.25
C GLY A 104 -11.39 33.80 7.76
N THR A 105 -12.34 33.04 8.31
CA THR A 105 -12.41 32.69 9.73
C THR A 105 -11.42 31.61 10.15
N ILE A 106 -11.16 30.68 9.25
CA ILE A 106 -10.14 29.64 9.43
C ILE A 106 -9.23 29.59 8.18
N THR A 107 -8.05 28.99 8.34
CA THR A 107 -7.14 28.74 7.23
C THR A 107 -6.87 27.25 7.16
N LEU A 108 -7.28 26.60 6.09
CA LEU A 108 -7.00 25.20 5.83
C LEU A 108 -5.62 25.06 5.16
N SER A 109 -4.90 24.01 5.50
CA SER A 109 -3.75 23.56 4.72
C SER A 109 -4.20 23.10 3.33
N ARG A 110 -3.27 22.95 2.39
CA ARG A 110 -3.62 22.48 1.04
C ARG A 110 -4.30 21.13 1.06
N LEU A 111 -3.81 20.23 1.90
CA LEU A 111 -4.36 18.91 2.07
C LEU A 111 -5.78 18.95 2.67
N GLU A 112 -5.98 19.69 3.74
CA GLU A 112 -7.31 19.86 4.35
C GLU A 112 -8.29 20.48 3.35
N LEU A 113 -7.86 21.47 2.58
CA LEU A 113 -8.68 22.10 1.56
C LEU A 113 -9.08 21.09 0.48
N LEU A 114 -8.09 20.35 -0.05
CA LEU A 114 -8.33 19.33 -1.08
C LEU A 114 -9.26 18.24 -0.56
N SER A 115 -8.98 17.65 0.60
CA SER A 115 -9.80 16.59 1.17
C SER A 115 -11.22 17.02 1.51
N THR A 116 -11.36 18.22 2.10
CA THR A 116 -12.68 18.76 2.46
C THR A 116 -13.49 19.08 1.19
N ALA A 117 -12.84 19.62 0.15
CA ALA A 117 -13.48 19.88 -1.14
C ALA A 117 -13.93 18.58 -1.81
N ILE A 118 -13.07 17.55 -1.83
CA ILE A 118 -13.42 16.22 -2.37
C ILE A 118 -14.64 15.67 -1.62
N THR A 119 -14.61 15.69 -0.29
CA THR A 119 -15.71 15.17 0.53
C THR A 119 -17.01 15.92 0.25
N ALA A 120 -17.01 17.25 0.25
CA ALA A 120 -18.20 18.05 -0.01
C ALA A 120 -18.78 17.83 -1.42
N LEU A 121 -17.93 17.67 -2.42
CA LEU A 121 -18.38 17.49 -3.79
C LEU A 121 -18.76 16.03 -4.11
N SER A 122 -18.14 15.05 -3.50
CA SER A 122 -18.49 13.64 -3.70
C SER A 122 -19.93 13.32 -3.30
N HIS A 123 -20.44 13.95 -2.25
CA HIS A 123 -21.84 13.82 -1.84
C HIS A 123 -22.81 14.43 -2.87
N ARG A 124 -22.41 15.50 -3.57
CA ARG A 124 -23.22 16.18 -4.58
C ARG A 124 -23.24 15.50 -5.93
N VAL A 125 -22.16 14.80 -6.29
CA VAL A 125 -22.07 14.00 -7.52
C VAL A 125 -23.07 12.82 -7.50
N SER A 126 -23.49 12.36 -6.32
CA SER A 126 -24.39 11.21 -6.19
C SER A 126 -25.78 11.38 -6.80
N SER A 127 -26.23 12.61 -7.02
CA SER A 127 -27.60 12.91 -7.45
C SER A 127 -27.76 13.17 -8.96
N GLN A 128 -26.67 13.26 -9.72
CA GLN A 128 -26.70 13.65 -11.13
C GLN A 128 -25.63 12.88 -11.94
N ASP A 129 -25.87 12.71 -13.25
CA ASP A 129 -24.90 12.11 -14.18
C ASP A 129 -23.83 13.14 -14.56
N PHE A 130 -22.76 13.26 -13.75
CA PHE A 130 -21.63 14.11 -14.05
C PHE A 130 -20.47 13.30 -14.61
N THR A 131 -19.71 13.90 -15.51
CA THR A 131 -18.43 13.37 -16.00
C THR A 131 -17.27 13.75 -15.06
N GLY A 132 -16.15 13.06 -15.18
CA GLY A 132 -14.91 13.44 -14.48
C GLY A 132 -14.47 14.87 -14.82
N ALA A 133 -14.66 15.30 -16.07
CA ALA A 133 -14.35 16.67 -16.50
C ALA A 133 -15.19 17.72 -15.75
N ASP A 134 -16.48 17.48 -15.57
CA ASP A 134 -17.35 18.39 -14.80
C ASP A 134 -16.86 18.56 -13.36
N MET A 135 -16.45 17.46 -12.74
CA MET A 135 -15.87 17.48 -11.40
C MET A 135 -14.56 18.27 -11.36
N ALA A 136 -13.66 18.08 -12.35
CA ALA A 136 -12.42 18.84 -12.46
C ALA A 136 -12.68 20.34 -12.49
N TYR A 137 -13.63 20.78 -13.30
CA TYR A 137 -13.97 22.20 -13.41
C TYR A 137 -14.51 22.76 -12.09
N ALA A 138 -15.40 22.02 -11.41
CA ALA A 138 -15.94 22.44 -10.12
C ALA A 138 -14.84 22.55 -9.05
N PHE A 139 -13.88 21.62 -9.03
CA PHE A 139 -12.77 21.64 -8.10
C PHE A 139 -11.74 22.73 -8.36
N MET A 140 -11.40 22.97 -9.63
CA MET A 140 -10.32 23.89 -10.01
C MET A 140 -10.50 25.29 -9.42
N GLY A 141 -11.74 25.70 -9.20
CA GLY A 141 -12.04 26.95 -8.56
C GLY A 141 -11.63 27.01 -7.09
N LEU A 142 -11.69 25.89 -6.40
CA LEU A 142 -11.41 25.79 -4.98
C LEU A 142 -9.94 25.54 -4.67
N LEU A 143 -9.12 25.12 -5.64
CA LEU A 143 -7.74 24.74 -5.44
C LEU A 143 -6.76 25.80 -5.98
N HIS A 144 -5.49 25.68 -5.59
CA HIS A 144 -4.45 26.63 -6.01
C HIS A 144 -3.96 26.38 -7.43
N TYR A 145 -3.84 25.10 -7.82
CA TYR A 145 -3.35 24.72 -9.13
C TYR A 145 -4.45 24.03 -9.94
N ARG A 146 -4.46 24.31 -11.22
CA ARG A 146 -5.42 23.78 -12.18
C ARG A 146 -4.78 22.67 -12.99
N ILE A 147 -5.58 21.75 -13.40
CA ILE A 147 -5.22 20.73 -14.41
C ILE A 147 -5.91 21.06 -15.71
N GLU A 148 -5.43 20.54 -16.82
CA GLU A 148 -6.16 20.55 -18.08
C GLU A 148 -7.17 19.41 -18.05
N PRO A 149 -8.47 19.69 -18.09
CA PRO A 149 -9.51 18.66 -18.02
C PRO A 149 -9.50 17.81 -19.28
N ASP A 150 -9.60 16.50 -19.11
CA ASP A 150 -9.79 15.54 -20.18
C ASP A 150 -11.19 14.94 -20.07
N VAL A 151 -11.96 14.98 -21.17
CA VAL A 151 -13.32 14.43 -21.20
C VAL A 151 -13.37 12.90 -21.07
N THR A 152 -12.22 12.24 -21.24
CA THR A 152 -12.07 10.80 -21.09
C THR A 152 -11.68 10.38 -19.67
N ASP A 153 -11.25 11.34 -18.82
CA ASP A 153 -10.88 11.08 -17.43
C ASP A 153 -12.12 10.62 -16.63
N ASP A 154 -11.95 9.58 -15.86
CA ASP A 154 -12.91 9.22 -14.81
C ASP A 154 -12.74 10.12 -13.56
N ILE A 155 -13.67 10.01 -12.62
CA ILE A 155 -13.65 10.82 -11.38
C ILE A 155 -12.37 10.59 -10.57
N PHE A 156 -11.88 9.36 -10.49
CA PHE A 156 -10.66 9.05 -9.77
C PHE A 156 -9.44 9.68 -10.45
N GLN A 157 -9.34 9.57 -11.77
CA GLN A 157 -8.24 10.16 -12.54
C GLN A 157 -8.16 11.66 -12.33
N VAL A 158 -9.31 12.34 -12.37
CA VAL A 158 -9.38 13.78 -12.07
C VAL A 158 -8.89 14.11 -10.69
N VAL A 159 -9.38 13.40 -9.65
CA VAL A 159 -8.98 13.63 -8.27
C VAL A 159 -7.51 13.34 -8.07
N ALA A 160 -7.00 12.25 -8.64
CA ALA A 160 -5.60 11.90 -8.55
C ALA A 160 -4.70 12.94 -9.22
N ARG A 161 -5.05 13.43 -10.41
CA ARG A 161 -4.30 14.49 -11.12
C ARG A 161 -4.34 15.81 -10.35
N LEU A 162 -5.51 16.20 -9.81
CA LEU A 162 -5.64 17.39 -8.96
C LEU A 162 -4.83 17.27 -7.67
N SER A 163 -4.84 16.10 -7.05
CA SER A 163 -4.01 15.82 -5.88
C SER A 163 -2.52 15.98 -6.20
N LEU A 164 -2.03 15.34 -7.25
CA LEU A 164 -0.63 15.47 -7.67
C LEU A 164 -0.22 16.92 -7.95
N ALA A 165 -1.15 17.74 -8.47
CA ALA A 165 -0.88 19.16 -8.75
C ALA A 165 -0.92 20.05 -7.49
N ASN A 166 -1.75 19.71 -6.49
CA ASN A 166 -2.06 20.60 -5.37
C ASN A 166 -1.52 20.14 -4.03
N ASP A 167 -1.20 18.87 -3.88
CA ASP A 167 -0.96 18.21 -2.61
C ASP A 167 0.53 17.93 -2.38
N ASN A 168 1.08 18.51 -1.32
CA ASN A 168 2.42 18.19 -0.86
C ASN A 168 2.42 17.06 0.19
N ASP A 169 1.25 16.73 0.73
CA ASP A 169 1.09 15.78 1.84
C ASP A 169 0.71 14.37 1.38
N ARG A 170 0.69 14.15 0.08
CA ARG A 170 0.60 12.83 -0.55
C ARG A 170 -0.70 12.09 -0.25
N LEU A 171 -1.83 12.72 -0.60
CA LEU A 171 -3.16 12.15 -0.41
C LEU A 171 -3.32 10.78 -1.09
N ILE A 172 -2.93 10.70 -2.36
CA ILE A 172 -3.11 9.46 -3.15
C ILE A 172 -2.19 8.35 -2.64
N GLU A 173 -0.96 8.66 -2.25
CA GLU A 173 -0.05 7.70 -1.63
C GLU A 173 -0.61 7.13 -0.33
N ARG A 174 -1.26 7.96 0.49
CA ARG A 174 -1.97 7.50 1.68
C ARG A 174 -3.14 6.58 1.32
N MET A 175 -3.93 6.94 0.30
CA MET A 175 -5.05 6.11 -0.19
C MET A 175 -4.56 4.75 -0.71
N VAL A 176 -3.41 4.70 -1.37
CA VAL A 176 -2.78 3.44 -1.79
C VAL A 176 -2.54 2.52 -0.59
N ALA A 177 -2.10 3.07 0.54
CA ALA A 177 -1.76 2.32 1.74
C ALA A 177 -2.96 1.97 2.65
N MET A 178 -4.17 2.54 2.39
CA MET A 178 -5.38 2.21 3.14
C MET A 178 -5.92 0.83 2.79
N PHE A 179 -6.66 0.22 3.72
CA PHE A 179 -7.34 -1.04 3.45
C PHE A 179 -8.34 -0.85 2.30
N PRO A 180 -8.41 -1.78 1.31
CA PRO A 180 -9.35 -1.64 0.22
C PRO A 180 -10.78 -1.69 0.76
N ILE A 181 -11.58 -0.69 0.36
CA ILE A 181 -13.00 -0.71 0.61
C ILE A 181 -13.62 -1.63 -0.45
N PRO A 182 -14.54 -2.52 -0.09
CA PRO A 182 -15.31 -3.28 -1.08
C PRO A 182 -16.13 -2.29 -1.90
N THR A 183 -15.60 -1.87 -3.04
CA THR A 183 -16.23 -0.84 -3.85
C THR A 183 -17.05 -1.48 -4.95
N VAL A 184 -18.33 -1.10 -4.98
CA VAL A 184 -19.18 -1.25 -6.15
C VAL A 184 -19.11 0.05 -6.98
N ASP A 185 -18.74 1.17 -6.35
CA ASP A 185 -18.64 2.49 -6.94
C ASP A 185 -17.40 3.22 -6.44
N ILE A 186 -16.73 3.98 -7.31
CA ILE A 186 -15.58 4.83 -6.99
C ILE A 186 -15.88 5.85 -5.88
N ARG A 187 -17.15 6.24 -5.71
CA ARG A 187 -17.60 7.12 -4.61
C ARG A 187 -17.26 6.57 -3.25
N ASP A 188 -17.23 5.23 -3.12
CA ASP A 188 -16.84 4.57 -1.88
C ASP A 188 -15.35 4.78 -1.56
N LEU A 189 -14.51 5.00 -2.58
CA LEU A 189 -13.10 5.32 -2.38
C LEU A 189 -12.93 6.64 -1.61
N PHE A 190 -13.81 7.61 -1.80
CA PHE A 190 -13.76 8.89 -1.11
C PHE A 190 -14.29 8.83 0.33
N LYS A 191 -15.04 7.80 0.70
CA LYS A 191 -15.40 7.56 2.11
C LYS A 191 -14.17 7.36 2.99
N VAL A 192 -13.06 6.88 2.41
CA VAL A 192 -11.77 6.75 3.11
C VAL A 192 -11.28 8.09 3.65
N LEU A 193 -11.65 9.22 3.04
CA LEU A 193 -11.20 10.55 3.48
C LEU A 193 -11.81 10.96 4.82
N GLY A 194 -13.03 10.53 5.12
CA GLY A 194 -13.73 10.87 6.36
C GLY A 194 -13.87 9.72 7.35
N GLU A 195 -13.68 8.48 6.91
CA GLU A 195 -13.91 7.29 7.71
C GLU A 195 -12.60 6.59 8.08
N MET A 196 -12.65 5.82 9.16
CA MET A 196 -11.56 4.91 9.52
C MET A 196 -11.64 3.65 8.64
N ASP A 197 -10.49 3.14 8.23
CA ASP A 197 -10.42 1.85 7.57
C ASP A 197 -10.71 0.67 8.53
N GLN A 198 -10.66 -0.55 8.03
CA GLN A 198 -10.90 -1.75 8.84
C GLN A 198 -9.88 -1.93 10.00
N TYR A 199 -8.74 -1.25 9.94
CA TYR A 199 -7.79 -1.16 11.06
C TYR A 199 -8.14 -0.08 12.08
N LYS A 200 -9.24 0.64 11.91
CA LYS A 200 -9.63 1.81 12.71
C LYS A 200 -8.56 2.92 12.65
N THR A 201 -7.97 3.09 11.48
CA THR A 201 -6.95 4.10 11.21
C THR A 201 -7.52 5.13 10.24
N HIS A 202 -7.33 6.39 10.53
CA HIS A 202 -7.65 7.48 9.61
C HIS A 202 -6.57 7.59 8.53
N LEU A 203 -6.95 8.11 7.36
CA LEU A 203 -6.04 8.37 6.26
C LEU A 203 -4.80 9.18 6.70
N TRP A 204 -5.01 10.15 7.61
CA TRP A 204 -3.98 11.06 8.11
C TRP A 204 -2.94 10.40 9.02
N ASP A 205 -3.30 9.30 9.66
CA ASP A 205 -2.41 8.56 10.56
C ASP A 205 -1.41 7.67 9.80
N VAL A 206 -1.60 7.55 8.47
CA VAL A 206 -0.72 6.76 7.61
C VAL A 206 0.36 7.64 7.01
N GLU A 207 1.62 7.36 7.33
CA GLU A 207 2.78 7.98 6.69
C GLU A 207 3.08 7.25 5.36
N PRO A 208 3.04 7.93 4.20
CA PRO A 208 3.31 7.27 2.91
C PRO A 208 4.78 6.87 2.78
N ARG A 209 5.02 5.70 2.19
CA ARG A 209 6.34 5.11 1.94
C ARG A 209 6.57 4.76 0.46
N CYS A 210 5.73 5.29 -0.40
CA CYS A 210 5.85 5.23 -1.85
C CYS A 210 5.56 6.61 -2.42
N GLU A 211 5.84 6.82 -3.69
CA GLU A 211 5.55 8.04 -4.43
C GLU A 211 4.64 7.70 -5.61
N VAL A 212 3.57 8.47 -5.79
CA VAL A 212 2.73 8.43 -6.98
C VAL A 212 3.27 9.44 -7.99
N VAL A 213 3.78 8.94 -9.11
CA VAL A 213 4.39 9.79 -10.17
C VAL A 213 3.46 10.02 -11.36
N GLY A 214 2.32 9.35 -11.38
CA GLY A 214 1.35 9.49 -12.45
C GLY A 214 0.06 8.72 -12.22
N VAL A 215 -0.89 8.95 -13.10
CA VAL A 215 -2.19 8.28 -13.17
C VAL A 215 -2.19 7.40 -14.42
N GLY A 216 -2.68 6.18 -14.30
CA GLY A 216 -2.76 5.27 -15.43
C GLY A 216 -3.99 5.53 -16.30
N ASP A 217 -3.97 5.00 -17.52
CA ASP A 217 -5.10 5.11 -18.47
C ASP A 217 -6.30 4.23 -18.06
N GLU A 218 -6.07 3.21 -17.23
CA GLU A 218 -7.13 2.34 -16.70
C GLU A 218 -7.78 2.96 -15.47
N PRO A 219 -9.09 2.70 -15.22
CA PRO A 219 -9.78 3.22 -14.05
C PRO A 219 -9.05 2.87 -12.75
N ASN A 220 -9.05 3.81 -11.80
CA ASN A 220 -8.49 3.64 -10.47
C ASN A 220 -7.02 3.19 -10.44
N THR A 221 -6.24 3.53 -11.45
CA THR A 221 -4.86 3.09 -11.61
C THR A 221 -3.88 4.24 -11.43
N VAL A 222 -2.84 3.99 -10.63
CA VAL A 222 -1.75 4.91 -10.36
C VAL A 222 -0.40 4.29 -10.74
N ILE A 223 0.58 5.13 -11.01
CA ILE A 223 1.96 4.71 -11.27
C ILE A 223 2.78 5.05 -10.03
N LEU A 224 3.27 4.02 -9.35
CA LEU A 224 4.13 4.15 -8.17
C LEU A 224 5.60 4.15 -8.56
N ASN A 225 6.37 4.98 -7.88
CA ASN A 225 7.83 5.00 -7.89
C ASN A 225 8.35 4.87 -6.46
N GLU A 226 9.64 4.56 -6.31
CA GLU A 226 10.31 4.40 -5.01
C GLU A 226 9.61 3.43 -4.05
N CYS A 227 8.77 2.56 -4.57
CA CYS A 227 8.08 1.56 -3.79
C CYS A 227 8.98 0.35 -3.53
N ARG A 228 9.02 -0.11 -2.30
CA ARG A 228 9.74 -1.35 -1.95
C ARG A 228 8.82 -2.54 -2.04
N ALA A 229 9.29 -3.59 -2.68
CA ALA A 229 8.52 -4.78 -2.99
C ALA A 229 9.17 -6.06 -2.45
N VAL A 230 8.32 -7.00 -2.03
CA VAL A 230 8.71 -8.36 -1.65
C VAL A 230 7.84 -9.35 -2.42
N PRO A 231 8.42 -10.25 -3.21
CA PRO A 231 7.63 -11.29 -3.89
C PRO A 231 7.10 -12.30 -2.88
N ILE A 232 5.85 -12.74 -3.07
CA ILE A 232 5.22 -13.79 -2.27
C ILE A 232 5.38 -15.11 -3.02
N ARG A 233 5.88 -16.12 -2.34
CA ARG A 233 6.10 -17.45 -2.90
C ARG A 233 4.98 -18.39 -2.54
N TRP A 234 4.23 -18.86 -3.52
CA TRP A 234 3.10 -19.77 -3.35
C TRP A 234 3.44 -21.25 -3.55
N LYS A 235 4.50 -21.54 -4.31
CA LYS A 235 4.92 -22.90 -4.65
C LYS A 235 6.44 -23.02 -4.60
N ARG A 236 6.94 -24.23 -4.26
CA ARG A 236 8.37 -24.58 -4.31
C ARG A 236 9.27 -23.62 -3.52
N PHE A 237 8.87 -23.28 -2.32
CA PHE A 237 9.74 -22.52 -1.44
C PHE A 237 10.81 -23.47 -0.81
N PRO A 238 12.06 -23.00 -0.68
CA PRO A 238 13.12 -23.79 -0.08
C PRO A 238 12.84 -23.99 1.40
N ARG A 239 13.22 -25.14 1.94
CA ARG A 239 13.24 -25.32 3.39
C ARG A 239 14.19 -24.29 4.01
N MET A 240 13.74 -23.62 5.05
CA MET A 240 14.48 -22.59 5.74
C MET A 240 15.07 -23.12 7.01
N SER A 241 16.34 -22.81 7.28
CA SER A 241 16.94 -23.10 8.57
C SER A 241 16.85 -21.85 9.46
N TYR A 242 16.42 -22.06 10.70
CA TYR A 242 16.31 -20.99 11.67
C TYR A 242 17.65 -20.72 12.38
N LYS A 243 18.07 -19.43 12.41
CA LYS A 243 19.41 -19.01 12.89
C LYS A 243 19.60 -18.91 14.39
N ARG A 244 18.61 -19.19 15.23
CA ARG A 244 18.62 -18.74 16.63
C ARG A 244 19.76 -19.25 17.50
N HIS A 245 20.44 -20.36 17.15
CA HIS A 245 21.65 -20.80 17.83
C HIS A 245 22.69 -21.29 16.84
N GLN A 246 23.86 -20.67 16.84
CA GLN A 246 25.06 -21.27 16.31
C GLN A 246 25.41 -22.48 17.21
N GLY A 247 24.78 -23.61 16.93
CA GLY A 247 25.11 -24.84 17.66
C GLY A 247 26.60 -25.18 17.47
N MET A 248 27.24 -25.72 18.49
CA MET A 248 28.67 -26.16 18.40
C MET A 248 28.94 -26.97 17.14
N LYS A 249 27.98 -27.78 16.70
CA LYS A 249 28.07 -28.58 15.45
C LYS A 249 28.25 -27.71 14.20
N LYS A 250 27.57 -26.55 14.12
CA LYS A 250 27.69 -25.60 13.01
C LYS A 250 29.07 -24.94 13.03
N MET A 251 29.51 -24.51 14.19
CA MET A 251 30.83 -23.89 14.36
C MET A 251 31.97 -24.87 13.99
N ILE A 252 31.86 -26.13 14.38
CA ILE A 252 32.80 -27.17 14.01
C ILE A 252 32.82 -27.43 12.50
N ALA A 253 31.66 -27.46 11.86
CA ALA A 253 31.55 -27.63 10.41
C ALA A 253 32.12 -26.43 9.63
N GLU A 254 31.83 -25.20 10.06
CA GLU A 254 32.43 -23.99 9.49
C GLU A 254 33.95 -23.97 9.68
N LEU A 255 34.42 -24.33 10.84
CA LEU A 255 35.85 -24.44 11.13
C LEU A 255 36.51 -25.51 10.22
N ALA A 256 35.87 -26.66 10.07
CA ALA A 256 36.39 -27.75 9.22
C ALA A 256 36.47 -27.32 7.75
N VAL A 257 35.44 -26.64 7.24
CA VAL A 257 35.41 -26.14 5.87
C VAL A 257 36.46 -25.05 5.62
N ARG A 258 36.61 -24.10 6.56
CA ARG A 258 37.60 -23.01 6.48
C ARG A 258 39.01 -23.51 6.67
N SER A 259 39.24 -24.49 7.54
CA SER A 259 40.57 -25.02 7.81
C SER A 259 41.10 -25.91 6.66
N GLY A 260 40.23 -26.52 5.86
CA GLY A 260 40.64 -27.36 4.73
C GLY A 260 41.60 -26.66 3.78
N VAL A 261 41.32 -25.41 3.40
CA VAL A 261 42.21 -24.59 2.57
C VAL A 261 43.55 -24.32 3.28
N PHE A 262 43.54 -24.02 4.57
CA PHE A 262 44.75 -23.80 5.35
C PHE A 262 45.67 -25.04 5.33
N TRP A 263 45.12 -26.24 5.51
CA TRP A 263 45.89 -27.47 5.51
C TRP A 263 46.53 -27.74 4.15
N ILE A 264 45.78 -27.51 3.05
CA ILE A 264 46.33 -27.69 1.69
C ILE A 264 47.42 -26.67 1.37
N VAL A 265 47.21 -25.36 1.68
CA VAL A 265 48.18 -24.31 1.41
C VAL A 265 49.44 -24.51 2.25
N THR A 266 49.29 -24.91 3.53
CA THR A 266 50.43 -25.21 4.40
C THR A 266 51.20 -26.42 3.88
N GLY A 267 50.50 -27.48 3.47
CA GLY A 267 51.13 -28.63 2.85
C GLY A 267 51.94 -28.30 1.58
N TRP A 268 51.35 -27.44 0.70
CA TRP A 268 52.06 -26.92 -0.49
C TRP A 268 53.29 -26.09 -0.10
N SER A 269 53.14 -25.15 0.83
CA SER A 269 54.27 -24.34 1.31
C SER A 269 55.41 -25.18 1.83
N LEU A 270 55.10 -26.16 2.66
CA LEU A 270 56.10 -27.09 3.17
C LEU A 270 56.76 -27.90 2.06
N ALA A 271 55.97 -28.43 1.10
CA ALA A 271 56.49 -29.17 -0.03
C ALA A 271 57.42 -28.31 -0.89
N PHE A 272 57.07 -27.07 -1.21
CA PHE A 272 57.93 -26.13 -1.95
C PHE A 272 59.20 -25.76 -1.19
N THR A 273 59.11 -25.47 0.08
CA THR A 273 60.26 -25.06 0.91
C THR A 273 61.31 -26.17 1.01
N TYR A 274 60.88 -27.41 1.05
CA TYR A 274 61.77 -28.56 1.19
C TYR A 274 62.03 -29.30 -0.13
N ALA A 275 61.41 -28.90 -1.24
CA ALA A 275 61.64 -29.47 -2.56
C ALA A 275 63.12 -29.55 -2.99
N PRO A 276 63.96 -28.51 -2.73
CA PRO A 276 65.38 -28.59 -3.08
C PRO A 276 66.14 -29.70 -2.36
N PHE A 277 65.76 -30.03 -1.15
CA PHE A 277 66.38 -31.14 -0.37
C PHE A 277 66.00 -32.50 -0.90
N PHE A 278 64.86 -32.64 -1.59
CA PHE A 278 64.44 -33.86 -2.26
C PHE A 278 65.24 -34.13 -3.52
N ILE A 279 65.68 -33.07 -4.20
CA ILE A 279 66.39 -33.16 -5.48
C ILE A 279 67.89 -33.39 -5.26
N SER A 280 68.44 -33.01 -4.11
CA SER A 280 69.88 -33.00 -3.81
C SER A 280 70.49 -34.38 -3.50
N GLY A 281 69.75 -35.47 -3.44
CA GLY A 281 70.23 -36.86 -3.45
C GLY A 281 71.13 -37.28 -2.25
N SER A 282 71.22 -36.49 -1.15
CA SER A 282 72.00 -36.86 0.01
C SER A 282 71.19 -37.80 0.94
N ASN A 283 71.85 -38.83 1.46
CA ASN A 283 71.32 -39.91 2.28
C ASN A 283 70.08 -39.55 3.13
N PRO A 284 69.02 -40.37 3.08
CA PRO A 284 67.78 -40.07 3.79
C PRO A 284 68.00 -40.20 5.31
N ASN A 285 68.37 -39.12 5.95
CA ASN A 285 68.38 -39.03 7.40
C ASN A 285 66.96 -39.25 7.93
N LYS A 286 66.79 -39.83 9.12
CA LYS A 286 65.49 -40.08 9.76
C LYS A 286 64.61 -38.83 9.75
N LEU A 287 65.20 -37.63 9.86
CA LEU A 287 64.53 -36.36 9.76
C LEU A 287 63.78 -36.13 8.47
N TYR A 288 64.34 -36.57 7.34
CA TYR A 288 63.71 -36.47 6.01
C TYR A 288 62.42 -37.31 5.89
N ILE A 289 62.44 -38.53 6.44
CA ILE A 289 61.27 -39.41 6.45
C ILE A 289 60.13 -38.80 7.28
N TYR A 290 60.47 -38.20 8.43
CA TYR A 290 59.48 -37.50 9.27
C TYR A 290 58.88 -36.29 8.54
N LEU A 291 59.67 -35.51 7.82
CA LEU A 291 59.24 -34.31 7.11
C LEU A 291 58.31 -34.65 5.93
N VAL A 292 58.64 -35.70 5.15
CA VAL A 292 57.75 -36.25 4.09
C VAL A 292 56.44 -36.73 4.72
N GLY A 293 56.54 -37.44 5.86
CA GLY A 293 55.35 -37.89 6.56
C GLY A 293 54.42 -36.72 6.99
N ILE A 294 54.99 -35.65 7.50
CA ILE A 294 54.25 -34.45 7.89
C ILE A 294 53.56 -33.80 6.68
N ILE A 295 54.24 -33.62 5.56
CA ILE A 295 53.67 -33.07 4.31
C ILE A 295 52.52 -33.95 3.82
N VAL A 296 52.69 -35.27 3.81
CA VAL A 296 51.62 -36.21 3.35
C VAL A 296 50.41 -36.13 4.28
N ILE A 297 50.66 -35.99 5.62
CA ILE A 297 49.53 -35.79 6.58
C ILE A 297 48.79 -34.50 6.33
N PHE A 298 49.49 -33.37 6.11
CA PHE A 298 48.82 -32.09 5.82
C PHE A 298 47.99 -32.15 4.54
N PHE A 299 48.53 -32.75 3.47
CA PHE A 299 47.79 -32.94 2.23
C PHE A 299 46.62 -33.93 2.40
N GLY A 300 46.84 -35.04 3.09
CA GLY A 300 45.80 -36.04 3.30
C GLY A 300 44.64 -35.48 4.15
N VAL A 301 44.95 -34.77 5.21
CA VAL A 301 43.93 -34.11 6.06
C VAL A 301 43.19 -33.01 5.27
N GLY A 302 43.93 -32.18 4.53
CA GLY A 302 43.35 -31.15 3.69
C GLY A 302 42.39 -31.69 2.62
N LEU A 303 42.81 -32.75 1.92
CA LEU A 303 42.03 -33.44 0.91
C LEU A 303 40.77 -34.10 1.52
N LEU A 304 40.93 -34.78 2.64
CA LEU A 304 39.83 -35.39 3.39
C LEU A 304 38.78 -34.34 3.78
N LEU A 305 39.22 -33.21 4.34
CA LEU A 305 38.33 -32.12 4.72
C LEU A 305 37.64 -31.46 3.50
N ALA A 306 38.37 -31.30 2.41
CA ALA A 306 37.81 -30.78 1.16
C ALA A 306 36.75 -31.72 0.55
N CYS A 307 36.98 -33.02 0.56
CA CYS A 307 36.01 -34.00 0.09
C CYS A 307 34.80 -34.18 1.00
N LEU A 308 35.01 -34.08 2.31
CA LEU A 308 33.91 -34.20 3.28
C LEU A 308 33.11 -32.89 3.47
N ALA A 309 33.71 -31.74 3.14
CA ALA A 309 33.08 -30.44 3.34
C ALA A 309 31.68 -30.32 2.67
N PRO A 310 31.48 -30.68 1.39
CA PRO A 310 30.15 -30.62 0.77
C PRO A 310 29.13 -31.51 1.50
N HIS A 311 29.56 -32.70 1.91
CA HIS A 311 28.71 -33.67 2.59
C HIS A 311 28.39 -33.25 4.03
N ALA A 312 29.34 -32.70 4.74
CA ALA A 312 29.15 -32.15 6.08
C ALA A 312 28.22 -30.94 6.04
N VAL A 313 28.39 -30.08 5.04
CA VAL A 313 27.52 -28.92 4.77
C VAL A 313 26.11 -29.40 4.46
N LEU A 314 25.90 -30.33 3.55
CA LEU A 314 24.57 -30.86 3.21
C LEU A 314 23.88 -31.56 4.38
N ARG A 315 24.62 -32.33 5.18
CA ARG A 315 24.05 -33.05 6.34
C ARG A 315 23.76 -32.15 7.53
N LEU A 316 24.68 -31.25 7.89
CA LEU A 316 24.55 -30.40 9.05
C LEU A 316 23.54 -29.26 8.85
N PHE A 317 23.38 -28.83 7.63
CA PHE A 317 22.47 -27.72 7.30
C PHE A 317 21.18 -28.16 6.60
N GLY A 318 20.96 -29.46 6.47
CA GLY A 318 19.71 -30.00 5.93
C GLY A 318 19.34 -29.49 4.54
N GLY A 319 20.35 -29.21 3.69
CA GLY A 319 20.15 -28.68 2.34
C GLY A 319 19.85 -27.17 2.30
N ALA A 320 19.80 -26.47 3.42
CA ALA A 320 19.49 -25.04 3.53
C ALA A 320 20.69 -24.24 4.05
N VAL A 321 21.82 -24.39 3.40
CA VAL A 321 23.08 -23.74 3.82
C VAL A 321 23.16 -22.28 3.44
N LEU A 322 22.36 -21.88 2.49
CA LEU A 322 22.24 -20.47 2.18
C LEU A 322 21.44 -19.81 3.32
N GLU A 323 22.05 -18.81 3.93
CA GLU A 323 21.28 -17.79 4.63
C GLU A 323 20.25 -17.28 3.61
N SER A 324 19.16 -17.99 3.51
CA SER A 324 18.09 -17.53 2.65
C SER A 324 17.61 -16.23 3.21
N ALA A 325 17.63 -15.18 2.38
CA ALA A 325 16.95 -13.96 2.71
C ALA A 325 15.53 -14.31 3.17
N PRO A 326 15.02 -13.66 4.22
CA PRO A 326 13.66 -13.89 4.68
C PRO A 326 12.67 -13.79 3.51
N HIS A 327 11.69 -14.65 3.51
CA HIS A 327 10.73 -14.76 2.42
C HIS A 327 9.31 -14.66 2.96
N LEU A 328 8.44 -14.06 2.15
CA LEU A 328 7.01 -14.18 2.32
C LEU A 328 6.53 -15.45 1.59
N VAL A 329 5.92 -16.35 2.36
CA VAL A 329 5.37 -17.62 1.87
C VAL A 329 3.87 -17.59 2.00
N GLY A 330 3.16 -17.71 0.87
CA GLY A 330 1.71 -17.75 0.81
C GLY A 330 1.18 -19.19 0.70
N LEU A 331 0.03 -19.44 1.32
CA LEU A 331 -0.69 -20.71 1.31
C LEU A 331 -2.18 -20.43 1.13
N GLU A 332 -2.86 -21.22 0.33
CA GLU A 332 -4.31 -21.17 0.21
C GLU A 332 -4.96 -21.85 1.41
N GLY A 333 -5.98 -21.20 1.96
CA GLY A 333 -6.67 -21.67 3.15
C GLY A 333 -5.90 -21.43 4.44
N THR A 334 -6.27 -22.19 5.45
CA THR A 334 -5.67 -22.16 6.79
C THR A 334 -5.22 -23.55 7.21
N MET A 335 -4.15 -23.61 7.97
CA MET A 335 -3.70 -24.84 8.61
C MET A 335 -3.07 -24.52 9.98
N PRO A 336 -3.03 -25.50 10.90
CA PRO A 336 -2.39 -25.35 12.20
C PRO A 336 -0.96 -24.89 12.08
N ILE A 337 -0.53 -23.94 12.92
CA ILE A 337 0.81 -23.35 12.90
C ILE A 337 1.91 -24.41 13.00
N ALA A 338 1.68 -25.46 13.80
CA ALA A 338 2.62 -26.57 13.92
C ALA A 338 2.81 -27.33 12.59
N GLN A 339 1.77 -27.45 11.76
CA GLN A 339 1.85 -28.08 10.45
C GLN A 339 2.57 -27.14 9.44
N LEU A 340 2.26 -25.85 9.49
CA LEU A 340 2.96 -24.80 8.72
C LEU A 340 4.45 -24.83 8.99
N GLU A 341 4.81 -24.85 10.27
CA GLU A 341 6.21 -24.88 10.70
C GLU A 341 6.93 -26.14 10.17
N LYS A 342 6.28 -27.30 10.30
CA LYS A 342 6.83 -28.55 9.77
C LYS A 342 7.01 -28.51 8.25
N MET A 343 6.09 -27.88 7.52
CA MET A 343 6.16 -27.76 6.07
C MET A 343 7.30 -26.83 5.64
N ILE A 344 7.47 -25.69 6.31
CA ILE A 344 8.46 -24.67 5.94
C ILE A 344 9.86 -25.05 6.44
N PHE A 345 9.98 -25.48 7.69
CA PHE A 345 11.27 -25.72 8.35
C PHE A 345 11.63 -27.21 8.46
N GLY A 346 10.70 -28.10 8.22
CA GLY A 346 10.90 -29.56 8.30
C GLY A 346 10.60 -30.16 9.68
N ASP A 347 10.47 -29.36 10.71
CA ASP A 347 10.14 -29.73 12.09
C ASP A 347 9.23 -28.69 12.73
N SER A 348 8.59 -29.04 13.84
CA SER A 348 7.75 -28.13 14.62
C SER A 348 8.36 -27.93 16.00
N GLN A 349 8.81 -26.72 16.27
CA GLN A 349 9.46 -26.32 17.54
C GLN A 349 8.81 -25.08 18.17
N GLY A 350 7.66 -24.63 17.68
CA GLY A 350 6.96 -23.45 18.17
C GLY A 350 7.69 -22.12 17.84
N ARG A 351 8.29 -22.03 16.66
CA ARG A 351 8.99 -20.83 16.19
C ARG A 351 8.05 -19.81 15.61
N LEU A 352 7.02 -20.26 14.90
CA LEU A 352 6.04 -19.39 14.26
C LEU A 352 5.04 -18.88 15.28
N THR A 353 4.75 -17.61 15.19
CA THR A 353 3.79 -16.92 16.07
C THR A 353 2.68 -16.30 15.22
N TYR A 354 1.44 -16.51 15.63
CA TYR A 354 0.32 -15.80 15.00
C TYR A 354 0.35 -14.33 15.40
N GLU A 355 0.22 -13.45 14.40
CA GLU A 355 0.21 -11.98 14.58
C GLU A 355 -1.21 -11.44 14.35
N PRO A 356 -2.01 -11.28 15.44
CA PRO A 356 -3.40 -10.85 15.29
C PRO A 356 -3.54 -9.40 14.79
N SER A 357 -2.54 -8.54 15.02
CA SER A 357 -2.57 -7.14 14.61
C SER A 357 -2.25 -6.94 13.13
N SER A 358 -1.76 -7.97 12.46
CA SER A 358 -1.36 -7.89 11.05
C SER A 358 -2.52 -7.76 10.08
N THR A 359 -3.72 -8.21 10.47
CA THR A 359 -4.90 -8.19 9.61
C THR A 359 -6.15 -7.81 10.38
N PRO A 360 -7.19 -7.24 9.73
CA PRO A 360 -8.45 -6.92 10.38
C PRO A 360 -9.13 -8.14 11.02
N PHE A 361 -8.91 -9.33 10.48
CA PHE A 361 -9.40 -10.59 11.06
C PHE A 361 -8.95 -10.82 12.51
N GLY A 362 -7.70 -10.45 12.82
CA GLY A 362 -7.16 -10.57 14.16
C GLY A 362 -7.68 -9.53 15.13
N LEU A 363 -8.23 -8.43 14.60
CA LEU A 363 -8.72 -7.30 15.39
C LEU A 363 -10.21 -7.45 15.79
N ASP A 364 -10.93 -8.43 15.27
CA ASP A 364 -12.35 -8.61 15.61
C ASP A 364 -12.52 -8.80 17.12
N ASN A 365 -13.18 -7.84 17.74
CA ASN A 365 -13.33 -7.70 19.19
C ASN A 365 -14.21 -8.77 19.85
N ARG A 366 -14.73 -9.75 19.11
CA ARG A 366 -15.65 -10.78 19.61
C ARG A 366 -14.98 -11.83 20.49
N ALA A 367 -13.65 -11.92 20.47
CA ALA A 367 -12.92 -12.84 21.31
C ALA A 367 -11.73 -12.15 21.99
N PRO A 368 -11.82 -11.74 23.27
CA PRO A 368 -10.69 -11.18 24.02
C PRO A 368 -9.49 -12.14 24.11
N GLU A 369 -9.71 -13.43 23.88
CA GLU A 369 -8.64 -14.45 23.83
C GLU A 369 -7.74 -14.33 22.58
N LEU A 370 -8.21 -13.69 21.51
CA LEU A 370 -7.46 -13.46 20.27
C LEU A 370 -6.38 -12.37 20.38
N ARG A 371 -6.40 -11.56 21.44
CA ARG A 371 -5.32 -10.58 21.72
C ARG A 371 -4.01 -11.21 22.19
N LEU A 372 -4.04 -12.47 22.57
CA LEU A 372 -2.86 -13.24 22.86
C LEU A 372 -2.37 -13.86 21.55
N SER A 373 -1.07 -13.85 21.30
CA SER A 373 -0.38 -14.44 20.14
C SER A 373 -0.65 -15.95 19.95
N ARG A 374 -1.85 -16.41 20.30
CA ARG A 374 -2.30 -17.79 20.20
C ARG A 374 -3.09 -17.97 18.94
N GLU A 375 -2.83 -19.09 18.30
CA GLU A 375 -3.57 -19.57 17.15
C GLU A 375 -5.08 -19.56 17.42
N PRO A 376 -5.91 -18.95 16.56
CA PRO A 376 -7.37 -18.95 16.70
C PRO A 376 -7.93 -20.37 16.78
N ALA A 377 -8.96 -20.58 17.61
CA ALA A 377 -9.56 -21.89 17.82
C ALA A 377 -10.11 -22.50 16.51
N TRP A 378 -10.69 -21.70 15.62
CA TRP A 378 -11.23 -22.14 14.34
C TRP A 378 -10.16 -22.65 13.35
N ILE A 379 -8.89 -22.27 13.54
CA ILE A 379 -7.75 -22.80 12.79
C ILE A 379 -7.27 -24.10 13.40
N ARG A 380 -7.14 -24.11 14.75
CA ARG A 380 -6.57 -25.24 15.49
C ARG A 380 -7.47 -26.47 15.44
N ASP A 381 -8.77 -26.29 15.57
CA ASP A 381 -9.70 -27.40 15.79
C ASP A 381 -10.41 -27.90 14.52
N SER A 382 -10.27 -27.21 13.39
CA SER A 382 -10.87 -27.54 12.08
C SER A 382 -12.36 -28.00 12.17
N ARG A 383 -13.07 -27.56 13.22
CA ARG A 383 -14.49 -27.93 13.46
C ARG A 383 -15.40 -26.92 12.77
N PRO A 384 -16.43 -27.39 12.06
CA PRO A 384 -17.39 -26.53 11.37
C PRO A 384 -18.20 -25.61 12.30
N ASP A 385 -18.28 -25.94 13.61
CA ASP A 385 -19.08 -25.19 14.58
C ASP A 385 -18.38 -23.95 15.17
N ASN A 386 -17.07 -23.83 15.01
CA ASN A 386 -16.36 -22.62 15.42
C ASN A 386 -16.49 -21.60 14.31
N ALA A 387 -17.31 -20.57 14.55
CA ALA A 387 -17.59 -19.50 13.60
C ALA A 387 -16.29 -18.96 12.97
N SER A 388 -15.99 -19.44 11.75
CA SER A 388 -15.02 -18.76 10.90
C SER A 388 -15.52 -17.34 10.67
N PRO A 389 -14.62 -16.35 10.61
CA PRO A 389 -15.05 -14.99 10.31
C PRO A 389 -15.79 -14.96 8.98
N PRO A 390 -16.77 -14.06 8.81
CA PRO A 390 -17.55 -13.97 7.58
C PRO A 390 -16.61 -13.75 6.40
N ILE A 391 -16.69 -14.60 5.41
CA ILE A 391 -15.94 -14.47 4.17
C ILE A 391 -16.69 -13.50 3.28
N LEU A 392 -16.02 -12.48 2.80
CA LEU A 392 -16.58 -11.54 1.83
C LEU A 392 -16.92 -12.30 0.54
N GLN A 393 -17.94 -11.83 -0.17
CA GLN A 393 -18.36 -12.43 -1.43
C GLN A 393 -17.18 -12.49 -2.42
N ASN A 394 -16.97 -13.63 -3.07
CA ASN A 394 -15.86 -13.89 -4.00
C ASN A 394 -14.45 -13.76 -3.39
N HIS A 395 -14.30 -13.85 -2.07
CA HIS A 395 -13.00 -13.87 -1.42
C HIS A 395 -12.64 -15.26 -0.91
N HIS A 396 -11.35 -15.54 -0.89
CA HIS A 396 -10.76 -16.74 -0.34
C HIS A 396 -9.87 -16.40 0.85
N ILE A 397 -9.71 -17.34 1.76
CA ILE A 397 -8.81 -17.18 2.90
C ILE A 397 -7.42 -17.63 2.47
N PHE A 398 -6.43 -16.85 2.83
CA PHE A 398 -5.02 -17.12 2.60
C PHE A 398 -4.22 -16.97 3.89
N THR A 399 -3.17 -17.75 4.00
CA THR A 399 -2.18 -17.66 5.07
C THR A 399 -0.87 -17.14 4.51
N LEU A 400 -0.32 -16.11 5.13
CA LEU A 400 1.00 -15.55 4.80
C LEU A 400 1.94 -15.80 5.97
N VAL A 401 3.09 -16.37 5.68
CA VAL A 401 4.17 -16.59 6.64
C VAL A 401 5.34 -15.68 6.29
N ASP A 402 5.70 -14.82 7.21
CA ASP A 402 6.95 -14.06 7.15
C ASP A 402 8.04 -14.88 7.85
N THR A 403 8.94 -15.45 7.07
CA THR A 403 10.01 -16.30 7.61
C THR A 403 11.14 -15.48 8.24
N GLY A 404 11.18 -14.17 8.00
CA GLY A 404 12.15 -13.26 8.62
C GLY A 404 11.78 -12.91 10.05
N ASN A 405 10.51 -12.59 10.26
CA ASN A 405 9.97 -12.24 11.58
C ASN A 405 9.32 -13.42 12.29
N LEU A 406 9.18 -14.56 11.61
CA LEU A 406 8.54 -15.78 12.13
C LEU A 406 7.07 -15.55 12.51
N THR A 407 6.37 -14.71 11.76
CA THR A 407 4.97 -14.37 12.00
C THR A 407 4.06 -15.01 10.96
N VAL A 408 2.85 -15.32 11.38
CA VAL A 408 1.78 -15.87 10.54
C VAL A 408 0.63 -14.89 10.54
N SER A 409 0.21 -14.48 9.35
CA SER A 409 -0.92 -13.59 9.11
C SER A 409 -1.98 -14.33 8.28
N ILE A 410 -3.25 -14.09 8.57
CA ILE A 410 -4.37 -14.67 7.82
C ILE A 410 -5.19 -13.52 7.26
N PHE A 411 -5.48 -13.58 5.97
CA PHE A 411 -6.20 -12.50 5.28
C PHE A 411 -7.17 -13.07 4.24
N GLN A 412 -8.08 -12.21 3.79
CA GLN A 412 -8.96 -12.49 2.66
C GLN A 412 -8.50 -11.72 1.43
N ALA A 413 -8.60 -12.36 0.27
CA ALA A 413 -8.35 -11.75 -1.03
C ALA A 413 -9.19 -12.47 -2.09
N ARG A 414 -9.43 -11.81 -3.22
CA ARG A 414 -10.09 -12.45 -4.37
C ARG A 414 -9.14 -13.40 -5.10
N LYS A 415 -7.88 -13.00 -5.22
CA LYS A 415 -6.83 -13.79 -5.87
C LYS A 415 -5.60 -13.90 -4.98
N PRO A 416 -4.78 -14.94 -5.15
CA PRO A 416 -3.53 -15.06 -4.41
C PRO A 416 -2.58 -13.90 -4.81
N PRO A 417 -2.20 -13.02 -3.88
CA PRO A 417 -1.30 -11.91 -4.17
C PRO A 417 0.11 -12.41 -4.49
N THR A 418 0.73 -11.86 -5.52
CA THR A 418 2.06 -12.25 -5.99
C THR A 418 3.18 -11.42 -5.38
N VAL A 419 2.85 -10.22 -4.90
CA VAL A 419 3.82 -9.26 -4.34
C VAL A 419 3.19 -8.49 -3.19
N ALA A 420 4.02 -8.15 -2.21
CA ALA A 420 3.72 -7.20 -1.14
C ALA A 420 4.49 -5.91 -1.41
N LEU A 421 3.78 -4.79 -1.52
CA LEU A 421 4.34 -3.45 -1.71
C LEU A 421 4.30 -2.70 -0.39
N ILE A 422 5.41 -2.17 0.07
CA ILE A 422 5.46 -1.37 1.28
C ILE A 422 5.11 0.07 0.91
N CYS A 423 3.85 0.44 1.13
CA CYS A 423 3.32 1.74 0.71
C CYS A 423 3.11 2.73 1.85
N GLY A 424 3.08 2.28 3.10
CA GLY A 424 2.84 3.15 4.24
C GLY A 424 3.45 2.66 5.54
N ALA A 425 3.37 3.51 6.56
CA ALA A 425 3.71 3.19 7.93
C ALA A 425 2.68 3.82 8.88
N GLU A 426 2.39 3.14 9.98
CA GLU A 426 1.53 3.65 11.05
C GLU A 426 1.85 2.98 12.37
N GLY A 427 1.79 3.71 13.47
CA GLY A 427 1.92 3.15 14.83
C GLY A 427 3.15 2.27 15.04
N GLY A 428 4.26 2.51 14.32
CA GLY A 428 5.47 1.71 14.41
C GLY A 428 5.46 0.43 13.57
N MET A 429 4.43 0.20 12.76
CA MET A 429 4.35 -0.91 11.80
C MET A 429 4.33 -0.39 10.36
N LEU A 430 4.71 -1.25 9.41
CA LEU A 430 4.60 -0.95 7.99
C LEU A 430 3.27 -1.46 7.45
N ARG A 431 2.69 -0.74 6.49
CA ARG A 431 1.56 -1.18 5.70
C ARG A 431 2.04 -1.77 4.39
N ALA A 432 1.80 -3.06 4.22
CA ALA A 432 2.10 -3.80 3.01
C ALA A 432 0.82 -4.03 2.20
N VAL A 433 0.77 -3.46 1.01
CA VAL A 433 -0.30 -3.66 0.05
C VAL A 433 -0.02 -4.96 -0.70
N LEU A 434 -0.88 -5.95 -0.53
CA LEU A 434 -0.76 -7.23 -1.21
C LEU A 434 -1.44 -7.14 -2.58
N CYS A 435 -0.68 -7.37 -3.63
CA CYS A 435 -1.16 -7.23 -4.99
C CYS A 435 -1.07 -8.53 -5.77
N SER A 436 -2.09 -8.80 -6.59
CA SER A 436 -2.07 -9.81 -7.65
C SER A 436 -1.63 -9.17 -8.97
N TRP A 437 -0.88 -9.88 -9.78
CA TRP A 437 -0.44 -9.37 -11.08
C TRP A 437 -1.27 -9.94 -12.21
N ARG A 438 -1.69 -9.07 -13.12
CA ARG A 438 -2.34 -9.45 -14.36
C ARG A 438 -1.41 -9.23 -15.53
N PHE A 439 -1.06 -10.31 -16.17
CA PHE A 439 -0.14 -10.30 -17.30
C PHE A 439 -0.67 -9.50 -18.52
N ALA A 440 -1.99 -9.54 -18.75
CA ALA A 440 -2.59 -8.91 -19.93
C ALA A 440 -2.42 -7.39 -19.97
N ASN A 441 -2.47 -6.73 -18.80
CA ASN A 441 -2.44 -5.27 -18.69
C ASN A 441 -1.14 -4.75 -18.06
N ASP A 442 -0.23 -5.66 -17.70
CA ASP A 442 1.00 -5.36 -16.93
C ASP A 442 0.71 -4.48 -15.70
N CYS A 443 -0.36 -4.81 -14.99
CA CYS A 443 -0.88 -4.06 -13.86
C CYS A 443 -1.00 -4.94 -12.61
N LEU A 444 -0.65 -4.35 -11.46
CA LEU A 444 -0.86 -4.94 -10.15
C LEU A 444 -2.22 -4.50 -9.61
N TYR A 445 -3.02 -5.45 -9.12
CA TYR A 445 -4.33 -5.20 -8.53
C TYR A 445 -4.24 -5.35 -7.02
N LYS A 446 -4.68 -4.34 -6.30
CA LYS A 446 -4.69 -4.31 -4.85
C LYS A 446 -5.73 -5.29 -4.31
N GLU A 447 -5.29 -6.36 -3.68
CA GLU A 447 -6.17 -7.38 -3.11
C GLU A 447 -6.53 -7.07 -1.65
N THR A 448 -5.53 -6.71 -0.84
CA THR A 448 -5.70 -6.37 0.57
C THR A 448 -4.50 -5.61 1.09
N VAL A 449 -4.60 -5.13 2.33
CA VAL A 449 -3.48 -4.50 3.04
C VAL A 449 -3.26 -5.25 4.34
N ILE A 450 -2.00 -5.51 4.67
CA ILE A 450 -1.60 -6.09 5.95
C ILE A 450 -0.60 -5.19 6.67
N ARG A 451 -0.56 -5.31 8.00
CA ARG A 451 0.48 -4.71 8.81
C ARG A 451 1.63 -5.69 8.96
N VAL A 452 2.84 -5.22 8.73
CA VAL A 452 4.07 -6.00 8.88
C VAL A 452 5.06 -5.25 9.78
N GLN A 453 5.98 -5.98 10.39
CA GLN A 453 6.97 -5.38 11.26
C GLN A 453 8.00 -4.55 10.46
N THR A 454 8.56 -3.52 11.09
CA THR A 454 9.54 -2.61 10.45
C THR A 454 10.81 -3.32 9.97
N SER A 455 11.19 -4.43 10.61
CA SER A 455 12.30 -5.29 10.19
C SER A 455 12.11 -5.88 8.77
N THR A 456 10.87 -6.00 8.30
CA THR A 456 10.57 -6.43 6.92
C THR A 456 11.13 -5.46 5.89
N TRP A 457 11.32 -4.17 6.23
CA TRP A 457 11.90 -3.16 5.34
C TRP A 457 13.28 -3.52 4.81
N GLU A 458 14.13 -4.10 5.66
CA GLU A 458 15.50 -4.49 5.28
C GLU A 458 15.53 -5.62 4.25
N GLN A 459 14.44 -6.37 4.13
CA GLN A 459 14.29 -7.53 3.27
C GLN A 459 13.71 -7.18 1.91
N THR A 460 13.24 -5.95 1.74
CA THR A 460 12.58 -5.47 0.53
C THR A 460 13.59 -5.01 -0.51
N LYS A 461 13.19 -5.06 -1.76
CA LYS A 461 13.95 -4.49 -2.88
C LYS A 461 13.19 -3.28 -3.42
N LEU A 462 13.94 -2.25 -3.79
CA LEU A 462 13.35 -1.12 -4.49
C LEU A 462 12.82 -1.62 -5.83
N ALA A 463 11.55 -1.38 -6.09
CA ALA A 463 10.92 -1.62 -7.37
C ALA A 463 11.01 -0.35 -8.22
N GLY A 464 11.13 -0.52 -9.52
CA GLY A 464 10.98 0.58 -10.47
C GLY A 464 9.54 1.04 -10.57
N TRP A 465 9.18 1.68 -11.65
CA TRP A 465 7.82 2.14 -11.89
C TRP A 465 6.84 0.95 -11.95
N LEU A 466 5.80 1.01 -11.11
CA LEU A 466 4.79 -0.03 -10.99
C LEU A 466 3.40 0.57 -11.28
N LYS A 467 2.68 -0.03 -12.21
CA LYS A 467 1.28 0.30 -12.46
C LYS A 467 0.42 -0.48 -11.47
N VAL A 468 -0.35 0.23 -10.64
CA VAL A 468 -1.16 -0.37 -9.56
C VAL A 468 -2.59 0.14 -9.64
N SER A 469 -3.54 -0.78 -9.77
CA SER A 469 -4.96 -0.49 -9.62
C SER A 469 -5.35 -0.58 -8.13
N LEU A 470 -6.05 0.42 -7.64
CA LEU A 470 -6.52 0.49 -6.25
C LEU A 470 -7.73 -0.41 -5.98
N GLU A 471 -8.31 -1.00 -7.02
CA GLU A 471 -9.39 -1.96 -6.90
C GLU A 471 -8.88 -3.40 -7.03
N SER A 472 -9.48 -4.30 -6.27
CA SER A 472 -9.28 -5.72 -6.53
C SER A 472 -10.07 -6.09 -7.78
N GLN A 473 -9.48 -6.91 -8.63
CA GLN A 473 -10.09 -7.28 -9.89
C GLN A 473 -11.42 -8.05 -9.66
N GLY A 474 -12.55 -7.43 -9.98
CA GLY A 474 -13.80 -8.15 -10.22
C GLY A 474 -13.60 -9.14 -11.36
N ASP A 475 -14.29 -10.28 -11.32
CA ASP A 475 -14.35 -11.16 -12.47
C ASP A 475 -14.98 -10.35 -13.62
N LEU A 476 -14.17 -10.03 -14.63
CA LEU A 476 -14.71 -9.66 -15.91
C LEU A 476 -15.39 -10.91 -16.45
N ILE A 477 -16.71 -10.96 -16.30
CA ILE A 477 -17.58 -11.94 -16.97
C ILE A 477 -17.51 -11.71 -18.48
#